data_fbb858b76d83e56d16a95f4168daa9bb
#
_entry.id   fbb858b76d83e56d16a95f4168daa9bb
#
_cell.length_a   1.000
_cell.length_b   1.000
_cell.length_c   1.000
_cell.angle_alpha   90.00
_cell.angle_beta   90.00
_cell.angle_gamma   90.00
#
_symmetry.space_group_name_H-M   'P 1'
#
loop_
_entity.id
_entity.type
_entity.pdbx_description
1 polymer ?
#
loop_
_entity_poly.entity_id
_entity_poly.type
_entity_poly.pdbx_seq_one_letter_code
_entity_poly.pdbx_strand_id
1 'polypeptide(L)'
;NGDINIITSLIGESYDSWIRKIRIIEGMQDSPLIHERGSWSFKDRIQTFQTVSSRLFDDHLDLFRTTVVSVFKTIDPQFELAPEERYAAVIYGKVLPHSRLIRKGLSEGLALVATKQELLTNCSKYKGQYCASSVVKEVFSASSWQLWASTQDIQVMLAESAPDCFIDEVENAASHQDKPFDSLFAQEGIGGISGRNYMTGLL
;
A
#
# COMPACT_ATOMS: atom_id res chain seq x y z
N ASN A 1 -0.63 -16.78 6.58
CA ASN A 1 -0.43 -15.37 6.90
C ASN A 1 -0.14 -14.61 5.61
N GLY A 2 -1.03 -13.66 5.26
CA GLY A 2 -0.94 -12.90 4.00
C GLY A 2 0.40 -12.19 3.82
N ASP A 3 0.94 -11.60 4.89
CA ASP A 3 2.22 -10.88 4.84
C ASP A 3 3.40 -11.79 4.49
N ILE A 4 3.44 -12.99 5.07
CA ILE A 4 4.49 -13.97 4.76
C ILE A 4 4.48 -14.32 3.27
N ASN A 5 3.28 -14.52 2.70
CA ASN A 5 3.15 -14.85 1.28
C ASN A 5 3.65 -13.70 0.39
N ILE A 6 3.32 -12.45 0.73
CA ILE A 6 3.78 -11.27 0.00
C ILE A 6 5.31 -11.15 0.07
N ILE A 7 5.88 -11.24 1.27
CA ILE A 7 7.33 -11.18 1.45
C ILE A 7 8.02 -12.30 0.64
N THR A 8 7.57 -13.54 0.79
CA THR A 8 8.11 -14.69 0.05
C THR A 8 8.05 -14.51 -1.46
N SER A 9 6.93 -13.97 -1.97
CA SER A 9 6.77 -13.69 -3.40
C SER A 9 7.76 -12.63 -3.90
N LEU A 10 7.95 -11.55 -3.15
CA LEU A 10 8.85 -10.45 -3.54
C LEU A 10 10.32 -10.85 -3.50
N ILE A 11 10.72 -11.64 -2.51
CA ILE A 11 12.15 -11.99 -2.32
C ILE A 11 12.56 -13.27 -3.06
N GLY A 12 11.61 -14.07 -3.53
CA GLY A 12 11.89 -15.34 -4.24
C GLY A 12 12.51 -16.44 -3.37
N GLU A 13 12.44 -16.31 -2.03
CA GLU A 13 12.96 -17.30 -1.08
C GLU A 13 12.02 -17.47 0.13
N SER A 14 12.28 -18.48 0.97
CA SER A 14 11.44 -18.70 2.16
C SER A 14 11.56 -17.55 3.17
N TYR A 15 10.48 -17.27 3.87
CA TYR A 15 10.43 -16.26 4.93
C TYR A 15 11.50 -16.49 6.01
N ASP A 16 11.76 -17.77 6.39
CA ASP A 16 12.77 -18.11 7.39
C ASP A 16 14.21 -17.80 6.91
N SER A 17 14.48 -17.98 5.62
CA SER A 17 15.76 -17.60 5.02
C SER A 17 15.93 -16.07 5.04
N TRP A 18 14.89 -15.33 4.66
CA TRP A 18 14.89 -13.89 4.68
C TRP A 18 15.08 -13.31 6.09
N ILE A 19 14.35 -13.81 7.10
CA ILE A 19 14.48 -13.38 8.50
C ILE A 19 15.90 -13.58 9.02
N ARG A 20 16.56 -14.69 8.69
CA ARG A 20 17.95 -14.89 9.08
C ARG A 20 18.87 -13.81 8.50
N LYS A 21 18.67 -13.44 7.23
CA LYS A 21 19.44 -12.35 6.59
C LYS A 21 19.18 -11.00 7.25
N ILE A 22 17.92 -10.68 7.54
CA ILE A 22 17.55 -9.45 8.25
C ILE A 22 18.24 -9.36 9.62
N ARG A 23 18.26 -10.45 10.40
CA ARG A 23 18.95 -10.50 11.70
C ARG A 23 20.46 -10.32 11.59
N ILE A 24 21.07 -10.86 10.53
CA ILE A 24 22.49 -10.63 10.27
C ILE A 24 22.75 -9.14 9.99
N ILE A 25 21.93 -8.52 9.13
CA ILE A 25 22.05 -7.09 8.80
C ILE A 25 21.81 -6.23 10.06
N GLU A 26 20.81 -6.56 10.87
CA GLU A 26 20.50 -5.87 12.13
C GLU A 26 21.70 -5.88 13.08
N GLY A 27 22.44 -7.00 13.16
CA GLY A 27 23.60 -7.14 14.04
C GLY A 27 24.89 -6.46 13.55
N MET A 28 24.89 -5.83 12.37
CA MET A 28 26.06 -5.09 11.87
C MET A 28 26.23 -3.77 12.62
N GLN A 29 27.49 -3.34 12.84
CA GLN A 29 27.81 -2.10 13.53
C GLN A 29 27.11 -0.87 12.91
N ASP A 30 27.09 -0.81 11.57
CA ASP A 30 26.46 0.29 10.81
C ASP A 30 25.15 -0.19 10.13
N SER A 31 24.38 -1.01 10.84
CA SER A 31 23.11 -1.53 10.31
C SER A 31 22.20 -0.38 9.86
N PRO A 32 21.61 -0.45 8.65
CA PRO A 32 20.59 0.50 8.21
C PRO A 32 19.24 0.22 8.87
N LEU A 33 19.11 -0.87 9.63
CA LEU A 33 17.85 -1.30 10.26
C LEU A 33 17.75 -0.85 11.71
N ILE A 34 16.53 -0.57 12.12
CA ILE A 34 16.10 -0.41 13.52
C ILE A 34 15.06 -1.49 13.80
N HIS A 35 15.20 -2.18 14.93
CA HIS A 35 14.22 -3.14 15.41
C HIS A 35 13.57 -2.59 16.68
N GLU A 36 12.31 -2.20 16.58
CA GLU A 36 11.55 -1.67 17.70
C GLU A 36 10.17 -2.33 17.75
N ARG A 37 9.76 -2.72 18.96
CA ARG A 37 8.43 -3.29 19.23
C ARG A 37 8.05 -4.45 18.30
N GLY A 38 9.04 -5.29 17.93
CA GLY A 38 8.82 -6.44 17.06
C GLY A 38 8.72 -6.12 15.56
N SER A 39 9.04 -4.91 15.15
CA SER A 39 9.05 -4.47 13.75
C SER A 39 10.41 -3.96 13.33
N TRP A 40 10.81 -4.24 12.09
CA TRP A 40 11.99 -3.63 11.48
C TRP A 40 11.60 -2.42 10.65
N SER A 41 12.40 -1.37 10.74
CA SER A 41 12.33 -0.19 9.88
C SER A 41 13.73 0.24 9.46
N PHE A 42 13.81 1.08 8.42
CA PHE A 42 15.08 1.70 8.02
C PHE A 42 15.36 2.94 8.87
N LYS A 43 16.62 3.13 9.28
CA LYS A 43 17.12 4.37 9.91
C LYS A 43 16.91 5.55 8.99
N ASP A 44 17.30 5.39 7.73
CA ASP A 44 17.11 6.35 6.65
C ASP A 44 16.70 5.59 5.38
N ARG A 45 15.45 5.76 4.96
CA ARG A 45 14.88 5.08 3.80
C ARG A 45 15.48 5.60 2.50
N ILE A 46 15.71 6.91 2.40
CA ILE A 46 16.24 7.53 1.19
C ILE A 46 17.67 7.07 0.99
N GLN A 47 18.52 7.14 2.02
CA GLN A 47 19.90 6.67 1.95
C GLN A 47 19.96 5.16 1.65
N THR A 48 19.10 4.36 2.27
CA THR A 48 19.04 2.92 1.98
C THR A 48 18.64 2.68 0.53
N PHE A 49 17.62 3.38 0.04
CA PHE A 49 17.19 3.26 -1.36
C PHE A 49 18.30 3.68 -2.33
N GLN A 50 19.01 4.78 -2.07
CA GLN A 50 20.19 5.20 -2.86
C GLN A 50 21.24 4.08 -2.96
N THR A 51 21.46 3.35 -1.86
CA THR A 51 22.47 2.28 -1.82
C THR A 51 22.06 1.05 -2.63
N VAL A 52 20.76 0.74 -2.72
CA VAL A 52 20.28 -0.50 -3.36
C VAL A 52 19.66 -0.28 -4.74
N SER A 53 19.26 0.93 -5.09
CA SER A 53 18.50 1.25 -6.31
C SER A 53 19.20 0.82 -7.60
N SER A 54 20.54 0.89 -7.66
CA SER A 54 21.32 0.42 -8.80
C SER A 54 21.28 -1.10 -9.01
N ARG A 55 20.73 -1.85 -8.06
CA ARG A 55 20.55 -3.31 -8.18
C ARG A 55 19.14 -3.70 -8.62
N LEU A 56 18.27 -2.69 -8.85
CA LEU A 56 16.92 -2.90 -9.35
C LEU A 56 16.94 -2.89 -10.88
N PHE A 57 16.15 -3.78 -11.47
CA PHE A 57 15.93 -3.93 -12.90
C PHE A 57 14.42 -3.91 -13.17
N ASP A 58 14.04 -3.80 -14.42
CA ASP A 58 12.64 -3.72 -14.83
C ASP A 58 11.78 -4.87 -14.28
N ASP A 59 12.28 -6.10 -14.31
CA ASP A 59 11.58 -7.28 -13.81
C ASP A 59 11.25 -7.17 -12.31
N HIS A 60 12.15 -6.57 -11.51
CA HIS A 60 11.89 -6.34 -10.09
C HIS A 60 10.72 -5.35 -9.91
N LEU A 61 10.68 -4.28 -10.72
CA LEU A 61 9.58 -3.30 -10.66
C LEU A 61 8.27 -3.88 -11.19
N ASP A 62 8.30 -4.76 -12.18
CA ASP A 62 7.10 -5.46 -12.68
C ASP A 62 6.53 -6.42 -11.64
N LEU A 63 7.38 -7.19 -10.97
CA LEU A 63 6.99 -8.05 -9.85
C LEU A 63 6.44 -7.21 -8.69
N PHE A 64 7.12 -6.12 -8.33
CA PHE A 64 6.68 -5.19 -7.30
C PHE A 64 5.31 -4.60 -7.63
N ARG A 65 5.11 -4.07 -8.85
CA ARG A 65 3.82 -3.55 -9.32
C ARG A 65 2.69 -4.57 -9.16
N THR A 66 2.90 -5.78 -9.69
CA THR A 66 1.89 -6.85 -9.63
C THR A 66 1.52 -7.20 -8.18
N THR A 67 2.53 -7.27 -7.31
CA THR A 67 2.33 -7.54 -5.88
C THR A 67 1.56 -6.41 -5.19
N VAL A 68 1.96 -5.16 -5.43
CA VAL A 68 1.29 -3.98 -4.85
C VAL A 68 -0.18 -3.92 -5.28
N VAL A 69 -0.47 -4.13 -6.56
CA VAL A 69 -1.85 -4.16 -7.08
C VAL A 69 -2.66 -5.26 -6.38
N SER A 70 -2.11 -6.47 -6.24
CA SER A 70 -2.82 -7.58 -5.59
C SER A 70 -3.18 -7.28 -4.14
N VAL A 71 -2.30 -6.61 -3.39
CA VAL A 71 -2.53 -6.22 -2.00
C VAL A 71 -3.54 -5.08 -1.90
N PHE A 72 -3.42 -4.05 -2.74
CA PHE A 72 -4.23 -2.83 -2.63
C PHE A 72 -5.63 -2.99 -3.20
N LYS A 73 -5.84 -3.92 -4.14
CA LYS A 73 -7.19 -4.27 -4.63
C LYS A 73 -8.00 -5.15 -3.67
N THR A 74 -7.41 -5.57 -2.55
CA THR A 74 -8.12 -6.35 -1.55
C THR A 74 -9.11 -5.47 -0.79
N ILE A 75 -10.39 -5.72 -0.98
CA ILE A 75 -11.47 -5.06 -0.23
C ILE A 75 -11.45 -5.57 1.21
N ASP A 76 -11.59 -4.67 2.18
CA ASP A 76 -11.65 -5.03 3.59
C ASP A 76 -12.91 -5.86 3.86
N PRO A 77 -12.77 -7.09 4.39
CA PRO A 77 -13.91 -7.97 4.68
C PRO A 77 -14.92 -7.40 5.67
N GLN A 78 -14.59 -6.32 6.41
CA GLN A 78 -15.57 -5.64 7.25
C GLN A 78 -16.78 -5.13 6.45
N PHE A 79 -16.61 -4.83 5.16
CA PHE A 79 -17.69 -4.34 4.28
C PHE A 79 -18.67 -5.43 3.82
N GLU A 80 -18.42 -6.69 4.17
CA GLU A 80 -19.39 -7.77 4.04
C GLU A 80 -20.44 -7.75 5.16
N LEU A 81 -20.14 -7.02 6.26
CA LEU A 81 -21.05 -6.88 7.40
C LEU A 81 -21.99 -5.69 7.19
N ALA A 82 -23.17 -5.78 7.83
CA ALA A 82 -24.05 -4.63 7.94
C ALA A 82 -23.34 -3.45 8.66
N PRO A 83 -23.64 -2.19 8.32
CA PRO A 83 -22.97 -1.03 8.92
C PRO A 83 -22.92 -1.05 10.45
N GLU A 84 -24.00 -1.54 11.08
CA GLU A 84 -24.17 -1.61 12.54
C GLU A 84 -23.26 -2.68 13.17
N GLU A 85 -22.74 -3.64 12.39
CA GLU A 85 -21.92 -4.75 12.86
C GLU A 85 -20.42 -4.54 12.59
N ARG A 86 -20.04 -3.57 11.76
CA ARG A 86 -18.63 -3.34 11.33
C ARG A 86 -17.69 -3.04 12.47
N TYR A 87 -18.19 -2.44 13.56
CA TYR A 87 -17.38 -2.21 14.76
C TYR A 87 -16.84 -3.52 15.39
N ALA A 88 -17.53 -4.62 15.15
CA ALA A 88 -17.19 -5.94 15.68
C ALA A 88 -16.48 -6.83 14.62
N ALA A 89 -16.06 -6.28 13.48
CA ALA A 89 -15.49 -7.04 12.36
C ALA A 89 -14.33 -7.97 12.79
N VAL A 90 -13.47 -7.50 13.69
CA VAL A 90 -12.36 -8.31 14.23
C VAL A 90 -12.89 -9.54 14.97
N ILE A 91 -13.99 -9.42 15.72
CA ILE A 91 -14.60 -10.54 16.46
C ILE A 91 -15.15 -11.58 15.48
N TYR A 92 -15.69 -11.13 14.35
CA TYR A 92 -16.21 -11.99 13.28
C TYR A 92 -15.11 -12.49 12.33
N GLY A 93 -13.82 -12.21 12.61
CA GLY A 93 -12.70 -12.61 11.75
C GLY A 93 -12.67 -11.87 10.40
N LYS A 94 -13.43 -10.79 10.25
CA LYS A 94 -13.50 -9.95 9.06
C LYS A 94 -12.40 -8.89 9.08
N VAL A 95 -11.18 -9.32 8.78
CA VAL A 95 -9.98 -8.48 8.79
C VAL A 95 -9.22 -8.61 7.47
N LEU A 96 -8.54 -7.54 7.08
CA LEU A 96 -7.64 -7.58 5.92
C LEU A 96 -6.58 -8.69 6.10
N PRO A 97 -6.28 -9.47 5.05
CA PRO A 97 -5.26 -10.50 5.09
C PRO A 97 -3.83 -9.95 5.22
N HIS A 98 -3.65 -8.68 4.87
CA HIS A 98 -2.38 -7.96 4.86
C HIS A 98 -2.35 -6.92 5.98
N SER A 99 -1.28 -6.95 6.79
CA SER A 99 -1.12 -6.02 7.89
C SER A 99 -0.95 -4.59 7.40
N ARG A 100 -1.28 -3.63 8.28
CA ARG A 100 -1.04 -2.22 8.04
C ARG A 100 0.44 -1.92 7.77
N LEU A 101 1.37 -2.69 8.36
CA LEU A 101 2.81 -2.51 8.17
C LEU A 101 3.24 -2.88 6.74
N ILE A 102 2.77 -4.02 6.21
CA ILE A 102 3.13 -4.41 4.84
C ILE A 102 2.51 -3.45 3.82
N ARG A 103 1.25 -3.04 4.01
CA ARG A 103 0.57 -2.06 3.15
C ARG A 103 1.31 -0.72 3.14
N LYS A 104 1.68 -0.22 4.31
CA LYS A 104 2.48 1.00 4.46
C LYS A 104 3.84 0.87 3.78
N GLY A 105 4.57 -0.23 4.01
CA GLY A 105 5.88 -0.47 3.38
C GLY A 105 5.80 -0.51 1.86
N LEU A 106 4.77 -1.15 1.30
CA LEU A 106 4.54 -1.21 -0.15
C LEU A 106 4.21 0.17 -0.73
N SER A 107 3.35 0.96 -0.08
CA SER A 107 2.99 2.30 -0.55
C SER A 107 4.17 3.29 -0.48
N GLU A 108 4.97 3.25 0.60
CA GLU A 108 6.19 4.04 0.73
C GLU A 108 7.26 3.62 -0.30
N GLY A 109 7.40 2.32 -0.55
CA GLY A 109 8.27 1.80 -1.62
C GLY A 109 7.84 2.30 -3.00
N LEU A 110 6.53 2.34 -3.26
CA LEU A 110 5.98 2.86 -4.51
C LEU A 110 6.31 4.35 -4.68
N ALA A 111 6.15 5.15 -3.64
CA ALA A 111 6.53 6.58 -3.66
C ALA A 111 8.03 6.77 -3.92
N LEU A 112 8.90 5.94 -3.32
CA LEU A 112 10.34 6.00 -3.56
C LEU A 112 10.71 5.69 -5.01
N VAL A 113 10.20 4.61 -5.60
CA VAL A 113 10.54 4.25 -6.99
C VAL A 113 10.00 5.28 -7.98
N ALA A 114 8.89 5.94 -7.69
CA ALA A 114 8.31 6.98 -8.53
C ALA A 114 9.08 8.31 -8.44
N THR A 115 9.38 8.77 -7.21
CA THR A 115 9.96 10.10 -6.94
C THR A 115 11.48 10.12 -7.05
N LYS A 116 12.15 8.96 -6.95
CA LYS A 116 13.60 8.81 -7.07
C LYS A 116 14.01 8.05 -8.33
N GLN A 117 13.31 8.31 -9.42
CA GLN A 117 13.52 7.68 -10.73
C GLN A 117 14.96 7.78 -11.21
N GLU A 118 15.65 8.88 -10.92
CA GLU A 118 17.04 9.12 -11.30
C GLU A 118 18.04 8.12 -10.68
N LEU A 119 17.65 7.45 -9.60
CA LEU A 119 18.49 6.45 -8.92
C LEU A 119 18.33 5.03 -9.52
N LEU A 120 17.31 4.80 -10.34
CA LEU A 120 17.03 3.52 -10.99
C LEU A 120 17.87 3.34 -12.27
N THR A 121 19.19 3.38 -12.13
CA THR A 121 20.14 3.45 -13.26
C THR A 121 20.14 2.22 -14.18
N ASN A 122 19.67 1.07 -13.70
CA ASN A 122 19.57 -0.18 -14.46
C ASN A 122 18.13 -0.52 -14.88
N CYS A 123 17.20 0.42 -14.69
CA CYS A 123 15.84 0.30 -15.19
C CYS A 123 15.65 1.13 -16.47
N SER A 124 14.64 0.78 -17.26
CA SER A 124 14.18 1.59 -18.39
C SER A 124 13.78 2.98 -17.93
N LYS A 125 13.95 3.95 -18.82
CA LYS A 125 13.61 5.36 -18.54
C LYS A 125 12.15 5.49 -18.12
N TYR A 126 11.90 6.19 -17.03
CA TYR A 126 10.56 6.39 -16.44
C TYR A 126 9.87 5.12 -15.91
N LYS A 127 10.58 4.00 -15.75
CA LYS A 127 10.01 2.74 -15.29
C LYS A 127 9.35 2.86 -13.89
N GLY A 128 9.97 3.62 -12.96
CA GLY A 128 9.41 3.85 -11.63
C GLY A 128 8.10 4.65 -11.66
N GLN A 129 8.05 5.71 -12.46
CA GLN A 129 6.84 6.51 -12.66
C GLN A 129 5.73 5.70 -13.34
N TYR A 130 6.09 4.93 -14.36
CA TYR A 130 5.14 4.02 -15.03
C TYR A 130 4.58 2.98 -14.04
N CYS A 131 5.43 2.40 -13.20
CA CYS A 131 5.02 1.46 -12.16
C CYS A 131 3.96 2.09 -11.23
N ALA A 132 4.22 3.30 -10.72
CA ALA A 132 3.31 3.99 -9.81
C ALA A 132 1.98 4.38 -10.49
N SER A 133 2.03 4.99 -11.67
CA SER A 133 0.83 5.36 -12.42
C SER A 133 -0.03 4.15 -12.77
N SER A 134 0.61 3.03 -13.14
CA SER A 134 -0.11 1.78 -13.43
C SER A 134 -0.78 1.22 -12.17
N VAL A 135 -0.09 1.24 -11.01
CA VAL A 135 -0.69 0.79 -9.74
C VAL A 135 -1.91 1.64 -9.41
N VAL A 136 -1.79 2.97 -9.40
CA VAL A 136 -2.89 3.87 -9.06
C VAL A 136 -4.08 3.63 -9.99
N LYS A 137 -3.85 3.58 -11.29
CA LYS A 137 -4.89 3.32 -12.28
C LYS A 137 -5.54 1.95 -12.11
N GLU A 138 -4.74 0.88 -11.95
CA GLU A 138 -5.27 -0.46 -11.78
C GLU A 138 -6.07 -0.63 -10.48
N VAL A 139 -5.68 0.07 -9.41
CA VAL A 139 -6.40 0.03 -8.12
C VAL A 139 -7.71 0.78 -8.19
N PHE A 140 -7.74 2.00 -8.73
CA PHE A 140 -8.90 2.88 -8.62
C PHE A 140 -9.82 2.89 -9.86
N SER A 141 -9.37 2.44 -11.03
CA SER A 141 -10.20 2.38 -12.22
C SER A 141 -11.47 1.54 -11.99
N ALA A 142 -12.62 2.17 -12.15
CA ALA A 142 -13.95 1.56 -11.92
C ALA A 142 -14.11 0.91 -10.52
N SER A 143 -13.44 1.44 -9.51
CA SER A 143 -13.46 0.89 -8.17
C SER A 143 -14.73 1.27 -7.40
N SER A 144 -15.19 0.33 -6.58
CA SER A 144 -16.32 0.55 -5.67
C SER A 144 -15.92 1.44 -4.48
N TRP A 145 -16.90 2.03 -3.81
CA TRP A 145 -16.65 2.80 -2.59
C TRP A 145 -15.94 1.97 -1.50
N GLN A 146 -16.20 0.66 -1.44
CA GLN A 146 -15.54 -0.25 -0.49
C GLN A 146 -14.03 -0.30 -0.75
N LEU A 147 -13.59 -0.28 -2.01
CA LEU A 147 -12.17 -0.28 -2.32
C LEU A 147 -11.51 1.05 -1.95
N TRP A 148 -12.18 2.18 -2.23
CA TRP A 148 -11.73 3.49 -1.76
C TRP A 148 -11.60 3.53 -0.24
N ALA A 149 -12.61 3.03 0.49
CA ALA A 149 -12.57 2.92 1.95
C ALA A 149 -11.45 1.98 2.44
N SER A 150 -11.22 0.87 1.74
CA SER A 150 -10.18 -0.12 2.10
C SER A 150 -8.76 0.40 1.93
N THR A 151 -8.57 1.45 1.12
CA THR A 151 -7.25 2.05 0.84
C THR A 151 -6.98 3.34 1.59
N GLN A 152 -7.88 3.78 2.48
CA GLN A 152 -7.78 5.07 3.19
C GLN A 152 -6.44 5.30 3.91
N ASP A 153 -5.82 4.22 4.41
CA ASP A 153 -4.55 4.26 5.14
C ASP A 153 -3.31 4.49 4.25
N ILE A 154 -3.46 4.36 2.92
CA ILE A 154 -2.37 4.46 1.94
C ILE A 154 -2.64 5.51 0.83
N GLN A 155 -3.82 6.12 0.78
CA GLN A 155 -4.20 7.06 -0.29
C GLN A 155 -3.23 8.24 -0.43
N VAL A 156 -2.74 8.79 0.68
CA VAL A 156 -1.75 9.88 0.67
C VAL A 156 -0.48 9.45 -0.08
N MET A 157 0.02 8.24 0.20
CA MET A 157 1.22 7.71 -0.47
C MET A 157 0.96 7.41 -1.95
N LEU A 158 -0.25 6.97 -2.31
CA LEU A 158 -0.64 6.75 -3.70
C LEU A 158 -0.74 8.06 -4.48
N ALA A 159 -1.33 9.09 -3.87
CA ALA A 159 -1.36 10.44 -4.44
C ALA A 159 0.05 11.02 -4.62
N GLU A 160 0.96 10.83 -3.65
CA GLU A 160 2.36 11.25 -3.75
C GLU A 160 3.12 10.49 -4.85
N SER A 161 2.81 9.20 -5.03
CA SER A 161 3.48 8.35 -6.02
C SER A 161 3.14 8.71 -7.47
N ALA A 162 1.89 9.10 -7.75
CA ALA A 162 1.40 9.43 -9.08
C ALA A 162 0.26 10.46 -9.00
N PRO A 163 0.56 11.73 -8.69
CA PRO A 163 -0.44 12.74 -8.35
C PRO A 163 -1.45 12.98 -9.47
N ASP A 164 -1.00 13.16 -10.71
CA ASP A 164 -1.91 13.42 -11.83
C ASP A 164 -2.87 12.24 -12.04
N CYS A 165 -2.33 11.02 -12.03
CA CYS A 165 -3.14 9.81 -12.21
C CYS A 165 -4.13 9.61 -11.04
N PHE A 166 -3.72 9.94 -9.81
CA PHE A 166 -4.61 9.83 -8.65
C PHE A 166 -5.75 10.85 -8.73
N ILE A 167 -5.47 12.09 -9.16
CA ILE A 167 -6.49 13.13 -9.36
C ILE A 167 -7.46 12.69 -10.46
N ASP A 168 -6.96 12.18 -11.60
CA ASP A 168 -7.82 11.68 -12.68
C ASP A 168 -8.78 10.60 -12.18
N GLU A 169 -8.31 9.64 -11.35
CA GLU A 169 -9.17 8.60 -10.81
C GLU A 169 -10.18 9.12 -9.76
N VAL A 170 -9.82 10.15 -8.98
CA VAL A 170 -10.76 10.85 -8.09
C VAL A 170 -11.85 11.57 -8.89
N GLU A 171 -11.49 12.29 -9.95
CA GLU A 171 -12.44 12.97 -10.83
C GLU A 171 -13.38 11.98 -11.55
N ASN A 172 -12.81 10.87 -12.03
CA ASN A 172 -13.58 9.79 -12.66
C ASN A 172 -14.58 9.19 -11.65
N ALA A 173 -14.16 8.90 -10.43
CA ALA A 173 -15.03 8.36 -9.38
C ALA A 173 -16.13 9.36 -8.96
N ALA A 174 -15.78 10.64 -8.86
CA ALA A 174 -16.75 11.70 -8.52
C ALA A 174 -17.84 11.88 -9.60
N SER A 175 -17.47 11.65 -10.88
CA SER A 175 -18.35 11.78 -12.03
C SER A 175 -19.11 10.48 -12.37
N HIS A 176 -18.78 9.36 -11.72
CA HIS A 176 -19.36 8.07 -12.02
C HIS A 176 -20.84 7.99 -11.62
N GLN A 177 -21.66 7.26 -12.40
CA GLN A 177 -23.11 7.11 -12.15
C GLN A 177 -23.42 6.51 -10.77
N ASP A 178 -22.61 5.55 -10.31
CA ASP A 178 -22.78 4.88 -9.03
C ASP A 178 -22.34 5.74 -7.83
N LYS A 179 -21.79 6.92 -8.09
CA LYS A 179 -21.37 7.89 -7.06
C LYS A 179 -20.69 7.25 -5.84
N PRO A 180 -19.55 6.56 -6.02
CA PRO A 180 -18.91 5.84 -4.93
C PRO A 180 -18.59 6.75 -3.73
N PHE A 181 -18.38 8.03 -3.95
CA PHE A 181 -18.08 8.99 -2.91
C PHE A 181 -19.29 9.35 -2.03
N ASP A 182 -20.53 9.28 -2.54
CA ASP A 182 -21.71 9.48 -1.70
C ASP A 182 -21.72 8.48 -0.53
N SER A 183 -21.32 7.22 -0.78
CA SER A 183 -21.21 6.19 0.26
C SER A 183 -20.01 6.39 1.19
N LEU A 184 -18.89 6.90 0.67
CA LEU A 184 -17.72 7.22 1.49
C LEU A 184 -17.97 8.36 2.47
N PHE A 185 -18.76 9.35 2.03
CA PHE A 185 -19.12 10.50 2.84
C PHE A 185 -20.30 10.21 3.77
N ALA A 186 -21.07 9.15 3.49
CA ALA A 186 -22.19 8.77 4.35
C ALA A 186 -21.67 8.39 5.75
N GLN A 187 -22.32 8.96 6.76
CA GLN A 187 -22.01 8.67 8.15
C GLN A 187 -22.63 7.32 8.54
N GLU A 188 -21.83 6.35 8.93
CA GLU A 188 -22.30 5.08 9.47
C GLU A 188 -22.48 5.17 10.98
N GLY A 189 -23.60 4.67 11.51
CA GLY A 189 -23.89 4.58 12.94
C GLY A 189 -25.12 5.36 13.40
N ILE A 190 -25.67 4.92 14.54
CA ILE A 190 -26.83 5.53 15.17
C ILE A 190 -26.33 6.64 16.11
N GLY A 191 -26.49 7.90 15.68
CA GLY A 191 -26.26 9.10 16.52
C GLY A 191 -24.87 9.72 16.38
N GLY A 192 -24.83 11.04 16.36
CA GLY A 192 -23.71 11.90 15.97
C GLY A 192 -22.40 11.83 16.80
N ILE A 193 -22.25 10.89 17.73
CA ILE A 193 -21.04 10.75 18.57
C ILE A 193 -20.15 9.59 18.11
N SER A 194 -20.67 8.60 17.40
CA SER A 194 -19.93 7.41 16.98
C SER A 194 -19.96 7.14 15.48
N GLY A 195 -20.43 8.11 14.68
CA GLY A 195 -20.46 7.95 13.23
C GLY A 195 -19.04 7.91 12.66
N ARG A 196 -18.73 6.85 11.92
CA ARG A 196 -17.52 6.75 11.10
C ARG A 196 -17.85 7.17 9.68
N ASN A 197 -16.98 7.94 9.07
CA ASN A 197 -16.88 8.05 7.63
C ASN A 197 -15.50 7.55 7.17
N TYR A 198 -15.38 7.24 5.90
CA TYR A 198 -14.16 6.66 5.32
C TYR A 198 -13.36 7.67 4.50
N MET A 199 -13.57 8.96 4.77
CA MET A 199 -12.96 10.07 4.02
C MET A 199 -11.55 10.46 4.40
N THR A 200 -11.07 10.01 5.56
CA THR A 200 -9.84 10.54 6.17
C THR A 200 -8.57 10.40 5.30
N GLY A 201 -8.63 9.64 4.22
CA GLY A 201 -7.51 9.51 3.28
C GLY A 201 -7.56 10.45 2.07
N LEU A 202 -8.70 11.14 1.84
CA LEU A 202 -8.88 12.07 0.71
C LEU A 202 -8.75 13.55 1.12
N LEU A 203 -8.75 13.84 2.42
CA LEU A 203 -8.56 15.16 3.02
C LEU A 203 -7.14 15.30 3.57
#